data_c833680c65167e3a1f969b1cb8cc73e8
#
_entry.id   c833680c65167e3a1f969b1cb8cc73e8
#
_cell.length_a   1.000
_cell.length_b   1.000
_cell.length_c   1.000
_cell.angle_alpha   90.00
_cell.angle_beta   90.00
_cell.angle_gamma   90.00
#
_symmetry.space_group_name_H-M   'P 1'
#
loop_
_entity.id
_entity.type
_entity.pdbx_description
1 polymer ?
#
loop_
_entity_poly.entity_id
_entity_poly.type
_entity_poly.pdbx_seq_one_letter_code
_entity_poly.pdbx_strand_id
1 'polypeptide(L)'
;MSQNYDEIIEPRENDEQRAARENRLRAAEISRRFAEIDRERIRPLAAIVAGVGTDEDKSRLKALEEEAAQLRAVLADMEDKDENN
;
A
#
# COMPACT_ATOMS: atom_id res chain seq x y z
N MET A 1 22.81 -21.74 -34.02
CA MET A 1 22.59 -21.41 -33.75
C MET A 1 21.97 -20.96 -33.04
N SER A 2 21.71 -20.59 -32.70
CA SER A 2 21.30 -19.90 -32.06
C SER A 2 20.40 -20.22 -31.24
N GLN A 3 19.83 -20.86 -31.12
CA GLN A 3 18.93 -21.16 -30.39
C GLN A 3 19.02 -21.11 -29.06
N ASN A 4 19.96 -21.14 -28.54
CA ASN A 4 20.16 -20.98 -27.19
C ASN A 4 20.12 -19.65 -26.74
N TYR A 5 20.04 -18.71 -27.67
CA TYR A 5 19.93 -17.44 -27.30
C TYR A 5 18.90 -17.17 -26.38
N ASP A 6 17.73 -17.70 -26.48
CA ASP A 6 16.63 -17.39 -25.64
C ASP A 6 16.91 -17.66 -24.24
N GLU A 7 17.62 -18.69 -23.97
CA GLU A 7 17.90 -19.03 -22.64
C GLU A 7 18.86 -18.11 -22.02
N ILE A 8 19.75 -17.62 -22.81
CA ILE A 8 20.74 -16.76 -22.30
C ILE A 8 20.24 -15.39 -22.12
N ILE A 9 19.42 -14.96 -23.05
CA ILE A 9 19.00 -13.62 -23.06
C ILE A 9 17.99 -13.26 -22.07
N GLU A 10 17.20 -14.20 -21.64
CA GLU A 10 16.18 -13.89 -20.72
C GLU A 10 16.48 -14.41 -19.39
N PRO A 11 17.20 -13.64 -18.59
CA PRO A 11 17.46 -14.06 -17.23
C PRO A 11 16.15 -14.10 -16.51
N ARG A 12 15.84 -15.21 -15.93
CA ARG A 12 14.64 -15.33 -15.17
C ARG A 12 14.87 -14.78 -13.81
N GLU A 13 13.89 -14.09 -13.31
CA GLU A 13 13.92 -13.66 -11.95
C GLU A 13 13.98 -14.88 -11.07
N ASN A 14 14.81 -14.87 -10.05
CA ASN A 14 14.78 -15.93 -9.06
C ASN A 14 13.68 -15.59 -8.06
N ASP A 15 13.41 -16.47 -7.13
CA ASP A 15 12.31 -16.28 -6.18
C ASP A 15 12.50 -15.05 -5.34
N GLU A 16 13.74 -14.77 -4.97
CA GLU A 16 14.05 -13.62 -4.18
C GLU A 16 13.77 -12.32 -4.90
N GLN A 17 14.16 -12.24 -6.17
CA GLN A 17 13.92 -11.05 -6.98
C GLN A 17 12.43 -10.84 -7.21
N ARG A 18 11.70 -11.92 -7.42
CA ARG A 18 10.26 -11.83 -7.63
C ARG A 18 9.58 -11.34 -6.37
N ALA A 19 9.97 -11.84 -5.22
CA ALA A 19 9.39 -11.42 -3.96
C ALA A 19 9.68 -9.95 -3.71
N ALA A 20 10.89 -9.50 -4.00
CA ALA A 20 11.25 -8.11 -3.82
C ALA A 20 10.43 -7.21 -4.73
N ARG A 21 10.23 -7.63 -5.98
CA ARG A 21 9.44 -6.85 -6.92
C ARG A 21 7.99 -6.77 -6.47
N GLU A 22 7.44 -7.90 -6.04
CA GLU A 22 6.07 -7.93 -5.56
C GLU A 22 5.88 -7.06 -4.34
N ASN A 23 6.86 -7.06 -3.45
CA ASN A 23 6.80 -6.20 -2.27
C ASN A 23 6.84 -4.73 -2.65
N ARG A 24 7.67 -4.36 -3.63
CA ARG A 24 7.71 -2.98 -4.07
C ARG A 24 6.39 -2.53 -4.69
N LEU A 25 5.78 -3.41 -5.48
CA LEU A 25 4.49 -3.09 -6.10
C LEU A 25 3.40 -2.96 -5.05
N ARG A 26 3.42 -3.83 -4.06
CA ARG A 26 2.45 -3.76 -2.98
C ARG A 26 2.63 -2.49 -2.17
N ALA A 27 3.88 -2.13 -1.87
CA ALA A 27 4.14 -0.90 -1.13
C ALA A 27 3.67 0.32 -1.92
N ALA A 28 3.83 0.30 -3.25
CA ALA A 28 3.36 1.40 -4.08
C ALA A 28 1.84 1.51 -4.07
N GLU A 29 1.16 0.36 -4.09
CA GLU A 29 -0.30 0.36 -4.01
C GLU A 29 -0.78 0.90 -2.67
N ILE A 30 -0.12 0.51 -1.60
CA ILE A 30 -0.46 0.99 -0.27
C ILE A 30 -0.25 2.50 -0.19
N SER A 31 0.86 3.00 -0.73
CA SER A 31 1.12 4.43 -0.74
C SER A 31 0.04 5.19 -1.50
N ARG A 32 -0.41 4.63 -2.61
CA ARG A 32 -1.49 5.24 -3.38
C ARG A 32 -2.77 5.26 -2.56
N ARG A 33 -3.05 4.17 -1.85
CA ARG A 33 -4.25 4.12 -1.01
C ARG A 33 -4.19 5.13 0.12
N PHE A 34 -3.01 5.33 0.72
CA PHE A 34 -2.85 6.37 1.74
C PHE A 34 -3.20 7.75 1.19
N ALA A 35 -2.77 8.05 -0.03
CA ALA A 35 -3.08 9.33 -0.65
C ALA A 35 -4.59 9.48 -0.86
N GLU A 36 -5.27 8.39 -1.23
CA GLU A 36 -6.71 8.42 -1.39
C GLU A 36 -7.41 8.62 -0.05
N ILE A 37 -6.94 7.94 0.98
CA ILE A 37 -7.50 8.08 2.32
C ILE A 37 -7.34 9.52 2.79
N ASP A 38 -6.19 10.13 2.56
CA ASP A 38 -5.96 11.51 2.96
C ASP A 38 -6.97 12.44 2.29
N ARG A 39 -7.28 12.20 1.04
CA ARG A 39 -8.27 13.01 0.33
C ARG A 39 -9.67 12.76 0.85
N GLU A 40 -9.99 11.49 1.10
CA GLU A 40 -11.33 11.12 1.56
C GLU A 40 -11.61 11.60 2.96
N ARG A 41 -10.57 11.81 3.78
CA ARG A 41 -10.74 12.31 5.12
C ARG A 41 -11.09 13.79 5.19
N ILE A 42 -10.73 14.53 4.18
CA ILE A 42 -10.85 15.99 4.22
C ILE A 42 -12.28 16.44 4.49
N ARG A 43 -13.23 15.89 3.77
CA ARG A 43 -14.61 16.32 3.91
C ARG A 43 -15.24 16.00 5.25
N PRO A 44 -15.22 14.74 5.70
CA PRO A 44 -15.82 14.43 6.99
C PRO A 44 -15.09 15.10 8.15
N LEU A 45 -13.76 15.23 8.06
CA LEU A 45 -13.03 15.90 9.11
C LEU A 45 -13.38 17.38 9.19
N ALA A 46 -13.45 18.04 8.04
CA ALA A 46 -13.81 19.44 7.99
C ALA A 46 -15.22 19.68 8.56
N ALA A 47 -16.16 18.78 8.25
CA ALA A 47 -17.51 18.89 8.76
C ALA A 47 -17.53 18.75 10.28
N ILE A 48 -16.77 17.80 10.81
CA ILE A 48 -16.70 17.59 12.26
C ILE A 48 -16.08 18.79 12.95
N VAL A 49 -14.98 19.31 12.39
CA VAL A 49 -14.31 20.48 12.97
C VAL A 49 -15.21 21.71 12.95
N ALA A 50 -16.02 21.84 11.92
CA ALA A 50 -16.94 22.95 11.80
C ALA A 50 -18.19 22.78 12.66
N GLY A 51 -18.35 21.63 13.31
CA GLY A 51 -19.48 21.39 14.18
C GLY A 51 -20.73 20.94 13.45
N VAL A 52 -20.62 20.58 12.19
CA VAL A 52 -21.77 20.13 11.39
C VAL A 52 -21.62 18.67 10.93
N GLY A 53 -20.67 17.94 11.53
CA GLY A 53 -20.47 16.56 11.18
C GLY A 53 -21.63 15.69 11.59
N THR A 54 -21.99 14.75 10.72
CA THR A 54 -23.06 13.82 10.99
C THR A 54 -22.47 12.54 11.55
N ASP A 55 -23.33 11.63 12.00
CA ASP A 55 -22.89 10.32 12.44
C ASP A 55 -22.26 9.56 11.30
N GLU A 56 -22.76 9.78 10.09
CA GLU A 56 -22.20 9.16 8.91
C GLU A 56 -20.77 9.66 8.66
N ASP A 57 -20.54 10.95 8.84
CA ASP A 57 -19.20 11.53 8.70
C ASP A 57 -18.24 10.91 9.69
N LYS A 58 -18.69 10.73 10.93
CA LYS A 58 -17.86 10.15 11.97
C LYS A 58 -17.54 8.69 11.68
N SER A 59 -18.53 7.94 11.22
CA SER A 59 -18.34 6.53 10.87
C SER A 59 -17.36 6.38 9.71
N ARG A 60 -17.49 7.25 8.73
CA ARG A 60 -16.61 7.21 7.57
C ARG A 60 -15.18 7.52 7.98
N LEU A 61 -15.00 8.53 8.80
CA LEU A 61 -13.67 8.90 9.26
C LEU A 61 -13.05 7.76 10.06
N LYS A 62 -13.83 7.12 10.93
CA LYS A 62 -13.36 6.00 11.70
C LYS A 62 -12.93 4.84 10.81
N ALA A 63 -13.73 4.53 9.80
CA ALA A 63 -13.40 3.44 8.87
C ALA A 63 -12.10 3.75 8.11
N LEU A 64 -11.91 4.99 7.70
CA LEU A 64 -10.69 5.38 6.99
C LEU A 64 -9.47 5.29 7.91
N GLU A 65 -9.62 5.67 9.17
CA GLU A 65 -8.52 5.58 10.12
C GLU A 65 -8.17 4.12 10.42
N GLU A 66 -9.17 3.26 10.49
CA GLU A 66 -8.91 1.83 10.71
C GLU A 66 -8.20 1.22 9.52
N GLU A 67 -8.61 1.59 8.33
CA GLU A 67 -7.94 1.09 7.13
C GLU A 67 -6.48 1.56 7.11
N ALA A 68 -6.25 2.83 7.41
CA ALA A 68 -4.90 3.36 7.44
C ALA A 68 -4.03 2.63 8.46
N ALA A 69 -4.59 2.29 9.62
CA ALA A 69 -3.85 1.56 10.64
C ALA A 69 -3.47 0.17 10.15
N GLN A 70 -4.39 -0.50 9.46
CA GLN A 70 -4.11 -1.82 8.92
C GLN A 70 -3.03 -1.76 7.85
N LEU A 71 -3.08 -0.75 6.99
CA LEU A 71 -2.07 -0.59 5.95
C LEU A 71 -0.69 -0.29 6.53
N ARG A 72 -0.64 0.49 7.61
CA ARG A 72 0.63 0.77 8.29
C ARG A 72 1.22 -0.52 8.88
N ALA A 73 0.36 -1.38 9.41
CA ALA A 73 0.82 -2.66 9.95
C ALA A 73 1.38 -3.56 8.85
N VAL A 74 0.74 -3.56 7.69
CA VAL A 74 1.23 -4.34 6.56
C VAL A 74 2.60 -3.82 6.11
N LEU A 75 2.76 -2.51 6.01
CA LEU A 75 4.05 -1.94 5.62
C LEU A 75 5.14 -2.27 6.63
N ALA A 76 4.84 -2.19 7.91
CA ALA A 76 5.81 -2.52 8.95
C ALA A 76 6.26 -3.97 8.84
N ASP A 77 5.32 -4.86 8.57
CA ASP A 77 5.63 -6.27 8.41
C ASP A 77 6.52 -6.50 7.19
N MET A 78 6.27 -5.80 6.11
CA MET A 78 7.08 -5.90 4.91
C MET A 78 8.50 -5.40 5.14
N GLU A 79 8.63 -4.31 5.89
CA GLU A 79 9.93 -3.75 6.21
C GLU A 79 10.74 -4.70 7.09
N ASP A 80 10.08 -5.32 8.05
CA ASP A 80 10.75 -6.27 8.90
C ASP A 80 11.30 -7.44 8.12
N LYS A 81 10.55 -7.91 7.14
CA LYS A 81 11.00 -9.00 6.30
C LYS A 81 12.20 -8.62 5.48
N ASP A 82 12.20 -7.40 4.97
CA ASP A 82 13.31 -6.91 4.17
C ASP A 82 14.57 -6.80 5.02
N GLU A 83 14.42 -6.38 6.25
CA GLU A 83 15.57 -6.24 7.14
C GLU A 83 16.19 -7.57 7.47
N ASN A 84 15.42 -8.60 7.53
CA ASN A 84 15.90 -9.91 7.90
C ASN A 84 16.59 -10.64 6.77
N ASN A 85 16.52 -10.13 5.60
CA ASN A 85 17.22 -10.68 4.48
C ASN A 85 18.55 -9.98 4.28
#